data_3cfb224be070ef60ef63ade0d7af6e6f
#
_entry.id   3cfb224be070ef60ef63ade0d7af6e6f
#
_cell.length_a   1.000
_cell.length_b   1.000
_cell.length_c   1.000
_cell.angle_alpha   90.00
_cell.angle_beta   90.00
_cell.angle_gamma   90.00
#
_symmetry.space_group_name_H-M   'P 1'
#
loop_
_entity.id
_entity.type
_entity.pdbx_description
1 polymer ?
#
loop_
_entity_poly.entity_id
_entity_poly.type
_entity_poly.pdbx_seq_one_letter_code
_entity_poly.pdbx_strand_id
1 'polypeptide(L)'
;MRALVVSMAVLLASIASIATQAEPRQFTFSWPFEEGDALRPRGGTTRGAALTLATEPSAAWRAVQEAGLSKFERDRRAILAMAGGYRTSFDFLETVGFTPGFQPSRPYQSWGTEYIYVVEDTGAFIRLQHLMVMFVADREGKVQGPFVQKHWRQDWRYEDTDLHVFIGRNRWVRQERTADEARGRWSQAVFQVDDSPRYEALGEWEHYGSYSAWTSERTARPLPRRETTVRDDYQILEGVNRHTLTPTGWVQEEENLKLVLDAQGQPAADMPYLARELGVARYEHLVDFDFSAGDRYWQRSGGFWRDVRAAWDKVYAERDTFEYLEEAGGQEMFVPLFEYADRLDNGEAYDAAAAAEVIRSTFARHLR
;
A
#
# COMPACT_ATOMS: atom_id res chain seq x y z
N MET A 1 75.29 22.99 -42.91
CA MET A 1 74.61 22.00 -42.02
C MET A 1 73.75 22.78 -41.04
N ARG A 2 72.47 22.82 -41.29
CA ARG A 2 71.47 23.49 -40.45
C ARG A 2 70.51 22.38 -39.91
N ALA A 3 70.50 22.20 -38.61
CA ALA A 3 69.66 21.29 -37.92
C ALA A 3 68.23 21.91 -37.73
N LEU A 4 67.24 21.22 -38.20
CA LEU A 4 65.81 21.55 -38.05
C LEU A 4 65.33 20.97 -36.68
N VAL A 5 64.94 21.80 -35.74
CA VAL A 5 64.28 21.38 -34.52
C VAL A 5 62.80 21.41 -34.76
N VAL A 6 62.19 20.25 -34.75
CA VAL A 6 60.72 20.09 -34.83
C VAL A 6 60.17 20.04 -33.38
N SER A 7 59.48 21.11 -32.99
CA SER A 7 58.76 21.15 -31.73
C SER A 7 57.39 20.45 -31.90
N MET A 8 57.22 19.34 -31.18
CA MET A 8 55.97 18.61 -31.12
C MET A 8 55.17 19.12 -29.90
N ALA A 9 54.17 19.94 -30.19
CA ALA A 9 53.23 20.37 -29.17
C ALA A 9 52.24 19.24 -28.87
N VAL A 10 52.29 18.68 -27.67
CA VAL A 10 51.34 17.70 -27.16
C VAL A 10 50.13 18.46 -26.64
N LEU A 11 49.01 18.38 -27.38
CA LEU A 11 47.69 18.87 -26.94
C LEU A 11 47.13 17.85 -25.94
N LEU A 12 47.20 18.14 -24.64
CA LEU A 12 46.47 17.41 -23.61
C LEU A 12 44.97 17.83 -23.68
N ALA A 13 44.16 17.03 -24.37
CA ALA A 13 42.71 17.14 -24.30
C ALA A 13 42.26 16.59 -22.94
N SER A 14 41.93 17.48 -22.01
CA SER A 14 41.25 17.11 -20.77
C SER A 14 39.84 16.60 -21.11
N ILE A 15 39.66 15.28 -21.15
CA ILE A 15 38.34 14.65 -21.19
C ILE A 15 37.74 14.83 -19.80
N ALA A 16 36.95 15.86 -19.61
CA ALA A 16 36.06 15.96 -18.46
C ALA A 16 35.03 14.82 -18.56
N SER A 17 35.24 13.76 -17.78
CA SER A 17 34.24 12.74 -17.57
C SER A 17 33.03 13.40 -16.94
N ILE A 18 32.02 13.70 -17.71
CA ILE A 18 30.69 14.00 -17.19
C ILE A 18 30.25 12.70 -16.52
N ALA A 19 30.39 12.62 -15.22
CA ALA A 19 29.73 11.59 -14.44
C ALA A 19 28.22 11.81 -14.64
N THR A 20 27.63 11.08 -15.59
CA THR A 20 26.20 10.90 -15.63
C THR A 20 25.82 10.28 -14.30
N GLN A 21 25.23 11.06 -13.40
CA GLN A 21 24.54 10.49 -12.25
C GLN A 21 23.57 9.46 -12.84
N ALA A 22 23.83 8.19 -12.55
CA ALA A 22 22.90 7.15 -12.89
C ALA A 22 21.58 7.50 -12.21
N GLU A 23 20.51 7.65 -12.98
CA GLU A 23 19.18 7.82 -12.41
C GLU A 23 18.97 6.71 -11.38
N PRO A 24 18.38 7.03 -10.20
CA PRO A 24 18.12 6.02 -9.18
C PRO A 24 17.29 4.92 -9.82
N ARG A 25 17.87 3.75 -9.98
CA ARG A 25 17.20 2.60 -10.55
C ARG A 25 16.29 2.03 -9.48
N GLN A 26 15.00 2.02 -9.76
CA GLN A 26 14.06 1.24 -8.98
C GLN A 26 14.32 -0.24 -9.27
N PHE A 27 14.65 -1.00 -8.23
CA PHE A 27 14.79 -2.44 -8.35
C PHE A 27 13.39 -3.06 -8.27
N THR A 28 13.00 -3.80 -9.30
CA THR A 28 11.80 -4.61 -9.31
C THR A 28 12.19 -6.07 -9.37
N PHE A 29 11.29 -6.97 -9.00
CA PHE A 29 11.50 -8.41 -9.20
C PHE A 29 11.27 -8.84 -10.64
N SER A 30 11.07 -7.92 -11.58
CA SER A 30 11.00 -8.29 -12.98
C SER A 30 12.41 -8.58 -13.49
N TRP A 31 12.62 -9.81 -13.88
CA TRP A 31 13.77 -10.20 -14.68
C TRP A 31 13.33 -10.27 -16.13
N PRO A 32 14.13 -9.77 -17.07
CA PRO A 32 13.87 -10.00 -18.48
C PRO A 32 14.17 -11.48 -18.77
N PHE A 33 13.14 -12.30 -18.74
CA PHE A 33 13.17 -13.53 -19.49
C PHE A 33 12.98 -13.17 -20.94
N GLU A 34 13.07 -14.03 -21.84
CA GLU A 34 13.01 -13.90 -23.28
C GLU A 34 12.18 -12.73 -23.88
N GLU A 35 12.50 -12.31 -25.08
CA GLU A 35 11.74 -11.35 -25.88
C GLU A 35 10.35 -11.93 -26.23
N GLY A 36 9.36 -11.72 -25.38
CA GLY A 36 7.99 -12.15 -25.60
C GLY A 36 6.99 -11.47 -24.69
N ASP A 37 5.75 -11.27 -25.15
CA ASP A 37 4.69 -10.61 -24.40
C ASP A 37 4.29 -11.36 -23.12
N ALA A 38 4.54 -12.68 -23.07
CA ALA A 38 4.13 -13.54 -21.96
C ALA A 38 4.75 -13.14 -20.60
N LEU A 39 5.92 -12.50 -20.59
CA LEU A 39 6.68 -12.16 -19.39
C LEU A 39 6.74 -10.66 -19.09
N ARG A 40 6.18 -9.82 -19.98
CA ARG A 40 6.06 -8.39 -19.68
C ARG A 40 5.14 -8.19 -18.49
N PRO A 41 5.50 -7.37 -17.50
CA PRO A 41 4.60 -7.01 -16.42
C PRO A 41 3.30 -6.44 -16.97
N ARG A 42 2.20 -6.77 -16.30
CA ARG A 42 0.91 -6.08 -16.43
C ARG A 42 0.83 -4.95 -15.41
N GLY A 43 0.02 -3.94 -15.66
CA GLY A 43 -0.13 -2.78 -14.77
C GLY A 43 0.58 -1.55 -15.29
N GLY A 44 0.82 -0.57 -14.43
CA GLY A 44 1.21 0.80 -14.75
C GLY A 44 2.30 0.98 -15.78
N THR A 45 1.89 1.32 -16.99
CA THR A 45 2.78 1.56 -18.15
C THR A 45 3.08 3.05 -18.34
N THR A 46 2.53 3.92 -17.51
CA THR A 46 2.73 5.36 -17.51
C THR A 46 4.08 5.74 -16.91
N ARG A 47 4.58 6.91 -17.26
CA ARG A 47 5.76 7.52 -16.65
C ARG A 47 5.33 8.64 -15.74
N GLY A 48 6.00 8.81 -14.60
CA GLY A 48 5.83 9.94 -13.71
C GLY A 48 6.65 11.16 -14.14
N ALA A 49 6.39 12.29 -13.49
CA ALA A 49 7.29 13.44 -13.52
C ALA A 49 8.66 13.08 -12.93
N ALA A 50 9.67 13.87 -13.27
CA ALA A 50 10.97 13.75 -12.62
C ALA A 50 10.84 14.00 -11.11
N LEU A 51 11.55 13.22 -10.31
CA LEU A 51 11.52 13.30 -8.85
C LEU A 51 12.92 13.05 -8.27
N THR A 52 13.11 13.48 -7.04
CA THR A 52 14.34 13.27 -6.29
C THR A 52 14.07 12.41 -5.07
N LEU A 53 14.80 11.29 -4.95
CA LEU A 53 14.74 10.41 -3.79
C LEU A 53 15.70 10.91 -2.70
N ALA A 54 15.29 10.74 -1.44
CA ALA A 54 16.14 11.01 -0.29
C ALA A 54 17.30 10.00 -0.24
N THR A 55 18.50 10.50 0.00
CA THR A 55 19.71 9.69 0.19
C THR A 55 20.14 9.61 1.66
N GLU A 56 19.63 10.53 2.49
CA GLU A 56 19.93 10.61 3.91
C GLU A 56 18.82 10.01 4.77
N PRO A 57 19.16 9.43 5.92
CA PRO A 57 18.16 8.92 6.85
C PRO A 57 17.17 10.00 7.27
N SER A 58 15.88 9.68 7.31
CA SER A 58 14.85 10.59 7.78
C SER A 58 14.99 10.90 9.27
N ALA A 59 14.45 12.05 9.71
CA ALA A 59 14.44 12.40 11.13
C ALA A 59 13.62 11.39 11.94
N ALA A 60 12.51 10.91 11.38
CA ALA A 60 11.65 9.91 12.00
C ALA A 60 12.37 8.57 12.20
N TRP A 61 13.13 8.11 11.20
CA TRP A 61 13.96 6.90 11.35
C TRP A 61 15.02 7.07 12.44
N ARG A 62 15.71 8.22 12.50
CA ARG A 62 16.68 8.49 13.57
C ARG A 62 16.04 8.46 14.95
N ALA A 63 14.82 8.97 15.10
CA ALA A 63 14.08 8.93 16.35
C ALA A 63 13.74 7.50 16.83
N VAL A 64 13.57 6.55 15.93
CA VAL A 64 13.41 5.12 16.27
C VAL A 64 14.70 4.54 16.86
N GLN A 65 15.87 5.07 16.45
CA GLN A 65 17.19 4.56 16.88
C GLN A 65 17.66 5.15 18.22
N GLU A 66 16.93 6.08 18.83
CA GLU A 66 17.30 6.68 20.11
C GLU A 66 17.45 5.62 21.21
N ALA A 67 18.47 5.81 22.05
CA ALA A 67 18.73 4.92 23.17
C ALA A 67 17.70 5.09 24.29
N GLY A 68 17.44 4.02 25.06
CA GLY A 68 16.59 4.07 26.25
C GLY A 68 15.07 4.05 25.98
N LEU A 69 14.64 3.90 24.74
CA LEU A 69 13.21 3.73 24.41
C LEU A 69 12.68 2.40 24.95
N SER A 70 11.47 2.42 25.52
CA SER A 70 10.71 1.19 25.74
C SER A 70 10.37 0.53 24.38
N LYS A 71 10.06 -0.79 24.38
CA LYS A 71 9.61 -1.48 23.17
C LYS A 71 8.37 -0.79 22.59
N PHE A 72 7.36 -0.51 23.42
CA PHE A 72 6.13 0.18 23.00
C PHE A 72 6.43 1.51 22.28
N GLU A 73 7.26 2.37 22.87
CA GLU A 73 7.56 3.68 22.27
C GLU A 73 8.39 3.54 20.98
N ARG A 74 9.26 2.55 20.89
CA ARG A 74 10.02 2.30 19.68
C ARG A 74 9.13 1.75 18.56
N ASP A 75 8.23 0.81 18.87
CA ASP A 75 7.22 0.30 17.93
C ASP A 75 6.35 1.44 17.42
N ARG A 76 5.82 2.27 18.34
CA ARG A 76 5.01 3.43 18.01
C ARG A 76 5.73 4.40 17.07
N ARG A 77 6.98 4.73 17.37
CA ARG A 77 7.80 5.59 16.50
C ARG A 77 8.07 4.95 15.14
N ALA A 78 8.23 3.65 15.06
CA ALA A 78 8.40 2.94 13.80
C ALA A 78 7.14 3.03 12.92
N ILE A 79 5.95 2.92 13.51
CA ILE A 79 4.68 3.13 12.80
C ILE A 79 4.58 4.58 12.29
N LEU A 80 4.85 5.56 13.14
CA LEU A 80 4.79 6.98 12.77
C LEU A 80 5.83 7.36 11.71
N ALA A 81 6.97 6.66 11.67
CA ALA A 81 8.02 6.88 10.69
C ALA A 81 7.64 6.40 9.27
N MET A 82 6.54 5.67 9.12
CA MET A 82 5.97 5.36 7.80
C MET A 82 5.15 6.52 7.20
N ALA A 83 4.90 7.60 7.95
CA ALA A 83 4.25 8.80 7.43
C ALA A 83 5.20 9.65 6.59
N GLY A 84 4.66 10.45 5.66
CA GLY A 84 5.42 11.36 4.81
C GLY A 84 5.16 11.16 3.32
N GLY A 85 5.98 11.80 2.49
CA GLY A 85 5.86 11.76 1.02
C GLY A 85 6.78 10.73 0.37
N TYR A 86 6.24 9.92 -0.52
CA TYR A 86 6.92 8.77 -1.09
C TYR A 86 6.74 8.64 -2.60
N ARG A 87 7.77 8.17 -3.27
CA ARG A 87 7.64 7.37 -4.48
C ARG A 87 7.28 5.95 -4.07
N THR A 88 6.22 5.40 -4.64
CA THR A 88 5.80 4.03 -4.36
C THR A 88 5.93 3.14 -5.58
N SER A 89 6.23 1.86 -5.37
CA SER A 89 6.08 0.82 -6.38
C SER A 89 5.46 -0.42 -5.76
N PHE A 90 4.68 -1.12 -6.59
CA PHE A 90 3.97 -2.33 -6.22
C PHE A 90 4.32 -3.42 -7.23
N ASP A 91 4.97 -4.48 -6.75
CA ASP A 91 5.44 -5.59 -7.55
C ASP A 91 4.86 -6.90 -7.00
N PHE A 92 4.19 -7.70 -7.84
CA PHE A 92 3.61 -8.99 -7.44
C PHE A 92 3.98 -10.07 -8.45
N LEU A 93 4.43 -11.22 -7.93
CA LEU A 93 4.94 -12.33 -8.72
C LEU A 93 4.49 -13.67 -8.14
N GLU A 94 3.85 -14.52 -8.93
CA GLU A 94 3.63 -15.92 -8.58
C GLU A 94 4.94 -16.70 -8.68
N THR A 95 5.42 -17.24 -7.56
CA THR A 95 6.75 -17.85 -7.47
C THR A 95 6.72 -19.37 -7.53
N VAL A 96 5.62 -20.00 -7.07
CA VAL A 96 5.47 -21.44 -7.02
C VAL A 96 4.02 -21.81 -7.30
N GLY A 97 3.80 -22.72 -8.24
CA GLY A 97 2.53 -23.42 -8.44
C GLY A 97 2.50 -24.73 -7.65
N PHE A 98 1.39 -25.06 -7.04
CA PHE A 98 1.22 -26.28 -6.24
C PHE A 98 0.38 -27.33 -6.96
N THR A 99 -0.23 -27.00 -8.10
CA THR A 99 -1.06 -27.91 -8.88
C THR A 99 -0.36 -28.33 -10.17
N PRO A 100 -0.57 -29.57 -10.65
CA PRO A 100 -0.05 -30.00 -11.94
C PRO A 100 -0.55 -29.08 -13.08
N GLY A 101 0.35 -28.67 -13.95
CA GLY A 101 0.00 -27.81 -15.08
C GLY A 101 -0.27 -26.34 -14.73
N PHE A 102 0.03 -25.92 -13.53
CA PHE A 102 -0.09 -24.50 -13.14
C PHE A 102 0.64 -23.59 -14.13
N GLN A 103 -0.04 -22.55 -14.55
CA GLN A 103 0.52 -21.48 -15.38
C GLN A 103 0.54 -20.18 -14.58
N PRO A 104 1.71 -19.58 -14.33
CA PRO A 104 1.78 -18.32 -13.63
C PRO A 104 1.17 -17.19 -14.47
N SER A 105 0.48 -16.29 -13.80
CA SER A 105 0.05 -15.02 -14.40
C SER A 105 1.27 -14.13 -14.68
N ARG A 106 1.13 -13.23 -15.65
CA ARG A 106 2.16 -12.21 -15.86
C ARG A 106 2.38 -11.40 -14.57
N PRO A 107 3.63 -11.09 -14.21
CA PRO A 107 3.93 -10.26 -13.05
C PRO A 107 3.13 -8.95 -13.10
N TYR A 108 2.67 -8.47 -11.95
CA TYR A 108 2.02 -7.17 -11.85
C TYR A 108 3.00 -6.13 -11.35
N GLN A 109 3.04 -4.98 -12.01
CA GLN A 109 3.80 -3.81 -11.57
C GLN A 109 2.94 -2.56 -11.67
N SER A 110 3.03 -1.71 -10.65
CA SER A 110 2.49 -0.35 -10.71
C SER A 110 3.36 0.58 -9.86
N TRP A 111 3.13 1.88 -10.01
CA TRP A 111 3.86 2.90 -9.28
C TRP A 111 2.92 4.04 -8.91
N GLY A 112 3.36 4.85 -7.96
CA GLY A 112 2.66 6.06 -7.57
C GLY A 112 3.58 7.05 -6.87
N THR A 113 3.02 8.21 -6.60
CA THR A 113 3.53 9.15 -5.61
C THR A 113 2.42 9.34 -4.59
N GLU A 114 2.75 9.08 -3.31
CA GLU A 114 1.78 9.09 -2.21
C GLU A 114 2.29 9.96 -1.07
N TYR A 115 1.35 10.64 -0.40
CA TYR A 115 1.60 11.20 0.91
C TYR A 115 0.79 10.42 1.96
N ILE A 116 1.45 10.05 3.05
CA ILE A 116 0.86 9.29 4.14
C ILE A 116 0.68 10.23 5.34
N TYR A 117 -0.58 10.48 5.67
CA TYR A 117 -0.97 11.37 6.77
C TYR A 117 -1.16 10.57 8.06
N VAL A 118 -0.64 11.09 9.16
CA VAL A 118 -1.07 10.65 10.50
C VAL A 118 -2.41 11.35 10.77
N VAL A 119 -3.51 10.59 10.69
CA VAL A 119 -4.86 11.14 10.90
C VAL A 119 -5.24 11.10 12.38
N GLU A 120 -4.72 10.12 13.10
CA GLU A 120 -4.98 9.94 14.53
C GLU A 120 -3.76 9.29 15.19
N ASP A 121 -3.44 9.75 16.40
CA ASP A 121 -2.42 9.18 17.26
C ASP A 121 -2.82 9.42 18.71
N THR A 122 -3.26 8.36 19.39
CA THR A 122 -3.61 8.38 20.82
C THR A 122 -2.60 7.62 21.68
N GLY A 123 -1.44 7.29 21.11
CA GLY A 123 -0.41 6.45 21.72
C GLY A 123 -0.61 4.98 21.42
N ALA A 124 -1.65 4.35 21.94
CA ALA A 124 -1.98 2.95 21.71
C ALA A 124 -2.78 2.71 20.41
N PHE A 125 -3.20 3.74 19.72
CA PHE A 125 -3.87 3.69 18.42
C PHE A 125 -3.30 4.73 17.48
N ILE A 126 -2.96 4.31 16.25
CA ILE A 126 -2.43 5.17 15.19
C ILE A 126 -3.17 4.87 13.90
N ARG A 127 -3.58 5.92 13.19
CA ARG A 127 -4.25 5.82 11.90
C ARG A 127 -3.44 6.54 10.84
N LEU A 128 -3.03 5.82 9.80
CA LEU A 128 -2.28 6.33 8.66
C LEU A 128 -3.15 6.28 7.40
N GLN A 129 -3.38 7.45 6.79
CA GLN A 129 -4.14 7.57 5.54
C GLN A 129 -3.21 7.86 4.37
N HIS A 130 -3.28 7.04 3.33
CA HIS A 130 -2.55 7.22 2.10
C HIS A 130 -3.37 8.06 1.10
N LEU A 131 -2.75 9.05 0.49
CA LEU A 131 -3.30 9.80 -0.63
C LEU A 131 -2.32 9.76 -1.80
N MET A 132 -2.80 9.35 -2.96
CA MET A 132 -2.06 9.47 -4.20
C MET A 132 -2.11 10.92 -4.70
N VAL A 133 -0.96 11.46 -5.06
CA VAL A 133 -0.82 12.76 -5.74
C VAL A 133 0.07 12.54 -6.95
N MET A 134 -0.56 12.30 -8.09
CA MET A 134 0.11 11.80 -9.29
C MET A 134 0.35 12.88 -10.32
N PHE A 135 1.58 12.94 -10.82
CA PHE A 135 1.91 13.67 -12.04
C PHE A 135 2.37 12.67 -13.10
N VAL A 136 1.69 12.65 -14.23
CA VAL A 136 1.89 11.69 -15.31
C VAL A 136 2.46 12.40 -16.52
N ALA A 137 3.54 11.88 -17.07
CA ALA A 137 4.11 12.35 -18.33
C ALA A 137 3.48 11.59 -19.52
N ASP A 138 3.00 12.33 -20.53
CA ASP A 138 2.55 11.75 -21.79
C ASP A 138 3.71 11.28 -22.66
N ARG A 139 3.41 10.79 -23.86
CA ARG A 139 4.43 10.26 -24.78
C ARG A 139 5.43 11.31 -25.24
N GLU A 140 5.01 12.56 -25.30
CA GLU A 140 5.80 13.74 -25.67
C GLU A 140 6.60 14.29 -24.48
N GLY A 141 6.42 13.72 -23.26
CA GLY A 141 7.09 14.13 -22.04
C GLY A 141 6.40 15.32 -21.34
N LYS A 142 5.22 15.75 -21.79
CA LYS A 142 4.45 16.80 -21.13
C LYS A 142 3.80 16.25 -19.87
N VAL A 143 4.07 16.88 -18.74
CA VAL A 143 3.53 16.50 -17.43
C VAL A 143 2.10 17.00 -17.27
N GLN A 144 1.21 16.14 -16.85
CA GLN A 144 -0.19 16.40 -16.51
C GLN A 144 -0.45 16.04 -15.05
N GLY A 145 -1.38 16.72 -14.42
CA GLY A 145 -1.73 16.56 -13.00
C GLY A 145 -1.73 17.90 -12.27
N PRO A 146 -1.82 17.91 -10.93
CA PRO A 146 -1.90 16.70 -10.09
C PRO A 146 -3.23 15.96 -10.22
N PHE A 147 -3.17 14.63 -10.24
CA PHE A 147 -4.34 13.77 -10.04
C PHE A 147 -4.31 13.30 -8.59
N VAL A 148 -5.33 13.65 -7.82
CA VAL A 148 -5.40 13.31 -6.39
C VAL A 148 -6.47 12.25 -6.18
N GLN A 149 -6.12 11.21 -5.40
CA GLN A 149 -7.07 10.17 -5.03
C GLN A 149 -6.76 9.63 -3.64
N LYS A 150 -7.81 9.55 -2.79
CA LYS A 150 -7.70 8.79 -1.54
C LYS A 150 -7.38 7.34 -1.88
N HIS A 151 -6.35 6.81 -1.23
CA HIS A 151 -5.92 5.44 -1.39
C HIS A 151 -6.23 4.64 -0.11
N TRP A 152 -5.52 3.58 0.15
CA TRP A 152 -5.76 2.72 1.29
C TRP A 152 -5.44 3.40 2.63
N ARG A 153 -5.86 2.77 3.72
CA ARG A 153 -5.65 3.22 5.09
C ARG A 153 -5.14 2.06 5.93
N GLN A 154 -4.31 2.37 6.93
CA GLN A 154 -3.87 1.43 7.96
C GLN A 154 -4.19 2.01 9.34
N ASP A 155 -4.85 1.18 10.15
CA ASP A 155 -5.06 1.43 11.56
C ASP A 155 -4.20 0.46 12.36
N TRP A 156 -3.47 0.98 13.33
CA TRP A 156 -2.58 0.23 14.20
C TRP A 156 -3.06 0.32 15.63
N ARG A 157 -3.22 -0.83 16.32
CA ARG A 157 -3.67 -0.87 17.71
C ARG A 157 -2.74 -1.74 18.54
N TYR A 158 -2.30 -1.18 19.68
CA TYR A 158 -1.46 -1.88 20.64
C TYR A 158 -2.30 -2.81 21.53
N GLU A 159 -1.83 -4.06 21.70
CA GLU A 159 -2.48 -5.09 22.51
C GLU A 159 -3.96 -5.31 22.15
N ASP A 160 -4.23 -5.36 20.85
CA ASP A 160 -5.55 -5.55 20.31
C ASP A 160 -6.04 -6.97 20.53
N THR A 161 -7.19 -7.10 21.18
CA THR A 161 -7.84 -8.39 21.46
C THR A 161 -9.05 -8.65 20.57
N ASP A 162 -9.33 -7.78 19.59
CA ASP A 162 -10.59 -7.78 18.86
C ASP A 162 -10.37 -7.54 17.37
N LEU A 163 -10.16 -8.62 16.61
CA LEU A 163 -9.82 -8.55 15.20
C LEU A 163 -11.03 -8.91 14.31
N HIS A 164 -11.15 -8.23 13.16
CA HIS A 164 -12.14 -8.58 12.14
C HIS A 164 -11.47 -9.27 10.96
N VAL A 165 -11.61 -10.59 10.86
CA VAL A 165 -10.96 -11.41 9.86
C VAL A 165 -11.89 -11.80 8.72
N PHE A 166 -11.35 -11.79 7.50
CA PHE A 166 -12.05 -12.25 6.31
C PHE A 166 -12.10 -13.79 6.30
N ILE A 167 -13.28 -14.36 6.03
CA ILE A 167 -13.49 -15.81 6.00
C ILE A 167 -13.98 -16.32 4.63
N GLY A 168 -13.79 -15.52 3.58
CA GLY A 168 -14.30 -15.81 2.24
C GLY A 168 -15.74 -15.38 2.03
N ARG A 169 -16.23 -15.46 0.77
CA ARG A 169 -17.61 -15.15 0.39
C ARG A 169 -18.08 -13.78 0.90
N ASN A 170 -17.22 -12.78 0.79
CA ASN A 170 -17.49 -11.40 1.22
C ASN A 170 -17.87 -11.25 2.70
N ARG A 171 -17.44 -12.19 3.57
CA ARG A 171 -17.79 -12.19 4.98
C ARG A 171 -16.58 -11.95 5.88
N TRP A 172 -16.81 -11.15 6.91
CA TRP A 172 -15.89 -10.90 8.00
C TRP A 172 -16.49 -11.38 9.31
N VAL A 173 -15.65 -11.86 10.20
CA VAL A 173 -16.05 -12.34 11.52
C VAL A 173 -15.12 -11.72 12.57
N ARG A 174 -15.71 -11.32 13.68
CA ARG A 174 -14.99 -10.90 14.87
C ARG A 174 -14.28 -12.10 15.48
N GLN A 175 -12.98 -11.97 15.68
CA GLN A 175 -12.12 -12.97 16.31
C GLN A 175 -11.49 -12.39 17.56
N GLU A 176 -11.92 -12.89 18.71
CA GLU A 176 -11.34 -12.50 20.00
C GLU A 176 -9.97 -13.16 20.20
N ARG A 177 -9.05 -12.41 20.78
CA ARG A 177 -7.74 -12.83 21.25
C ARG A 177 -7.65 -12.69 22.74
N THR A 178 -6.89 -13.55 23.38
CA THR A 178 -6.58 -13.39 24.79
C THR A 178 -5.60 -12.22 25.01
N ALA A 179 -5.62 -11.62 26.19
CA ALA A 179 -4.66 -10.58 26.54
C ALA A 179 -3.21 -11.08 26.51
N ASP A 180 -2.98 -12.38 26.72
CA ASP A 180 -1.64 -12.98 26.64
C ASP A 180 -1.15 -13.08 25.18
N GLU A 181 -2.04 -13.42 24.23
CA GLU A 181 -1.71 -13.42 22.80
C GLU A 181 -1.41 -12.03 22.26
N ALA A 182 -2.14 -11.02 22.74
CA ALA A 182 -2.00 -9.62 22.29
C ALA A 182 -0.81 -8.89 22.95
N ARG A 183 -0.30 -9.39 24.08
CA ARG A 183 0.67 -8.68 24.92
C ARG A 183 1.93 -8.28 24.17
N GLY A 184 2.24 -6.96 24.22
CA GLY A 184 3.43 -6.38 23.58
C GLY A 184 3.40 -6.35 22.05
N ARG A 185 2.24 -6.59 21.44
CA ARG A 185 2.04 -6.71 19.99
C ARG A 185 1.14 -5.60 19.46
N TRP A 186 1.22 -5.35 18.17
CA TRP A 186 0.37 -4.42 17.46
C TRP A 186 -0.45 -5.16 16.40
N SER A 187 -1.75 -4.89 16.33
CA SER A 187 -2.52 -5.25 15.15
C SER A 187 -2.35 -4.21 14.05
N GLN A 188 -2.51 -4.65 12.80
CA GLN A 188 -2.71 -3.79 11.65
C GLN A 188 -4.03 -4.17 10.98
N ALA A 189 -4.97 -3.24 10.94
CA ALA A 189 -6.16 -3.31 10.10
C ALA A 189 -5.93 -2.48 8.83
N VAL A 190 -6.16 -3.09 7.67
CA VAL A 190 -6.03 -2.44 6.37
C VAL A 190 -7.40 -2.27 5.74
N PHE A 191 -7.63 -1.09 5.20
CA PHE A 191 -8.89 -0.69 4.58
C PHE A 191 -8.68 -0.25 3.14
N GLN A 192 -9.68 -0.47 2.30
CA GLN A 192 -9.67 -0.10 0.91
C GLN A 192 -9.86 1.41 0.70
N VAL A 193 -9.93 1.85 -0.54
CA VAL A 193 -10.06 3.26 -0.91
C VAL A 193 -11.34 3.94 -0.36
N ASP A 194 -12.38 3.17 -0.07
CA ASP A 194 -13.67 3.58 0.46
C ASP A 194 -13.84 3.31 1.96
N ASP A 195 -12.73 3.03 2.65
CA ASP A 195 -12.66 2.62 4.05
C ASP A 195 -13.35 1.27 4.38
N SER A 196 -13.76 0.48 3.37
CA SER A 196 -14.21 -0.88 3.59
C SER A 196 -13.06 -1.79 4.05
N PRO A 197 -13.33 -2.83 4.85
CA PRO A 197 -12.29 -3.71 5.38
C PRO A 197 -11.60 -4.51 4.27
N ARG A 198 -10.31 -4.71 4.43
CA ARG A 198 -9.53 -5.58 3.56
C ARG A 198 -8.95 -6.78 4.31
N TYR A 199 -8.18 -6.56 5.37
CA TYR A 199 -7.67 -7.58 6.27
C TYR A 199 -7.21 -6.96 7.57
N GLU A 200 -7.12 -7.79 8.59
CA GLU A 200 -6.56 -7.43 9.89
C GLU A 200 -5.71 -8.57 10.41
N ALA A 201 -4.62 -8.25 11.09
CA ALA A 201 -3.74 -9.23 11.70
C ALA A 201 -2.99 -8.65 12.89
N LEU A 202 -2.80 -9.47 13.90
CA LEU A 202 -1.87 -9.22 15.00
C LEU A 202 -0.44 -9.53 14.53
N GLY A 203 0.54 -8.76 15.02
CA GLY A 203 1.95 -8.96 14.65
C GLY A 203 2.89 -8.33 15.65
N GLU A 204 4.18 -8.52 15.43
CA GLU A 204 5.21 -8.09 16.35
C GLU A 204 6.28 -7.24 15.65
N TRP A 205 6.68 -6.15 16.32
CA TRP A 205 7.84 -5.36 15.93
C TRP A 205 9.13 -5.92 16.53
N GLU A 206 10.14 -6.02 15.68
CA GLU A 206 11.51 -6.33 16.02
C GLU A 206 12.43 -5.19 15.56
N HIS A 207 13.44 -4.84 16.36
CA HIS A 207 14.32 -3.72 16.12
C HIS A 207 15.77 -4.17 16.06
N TYR A 208 16.41 -3.89 14.94
CA TYR A 208 17.82 -4.15 14.67
C TYR A 208 18.49 -2.82 14.32
N GLY A 209 19.70 -2.56 14.73
CA GLY A 209 20.32 -1.25 14.61
C GLY A 209 20.27 -0.57 13.23
N SER A 210 20.05 -1.32 12.14
CA SER A 210 19.96 -0.80 10.77
C SER A 210 18.53 -0.79 10.19
N TYR A 211 17.58 -1.50 10.81
CA TYR A 211 16.19 -1.53 10.39
C TYR A 211 15.27 -1.93 11.55
N SER A 212 13.99 -1.69 11.38
CA SER A 212 12.92 -2.20 12.24
C SER A 212 11.90 -2.92 11.37
N ALA A 213 11.38 -4.05 11.81
CA ALA A 213 10.40 -4.80 11.04
C ALA A 213 9.24 -5.26 11.90
N TRP A 214 8.02 -5.08 11.39
CA TRP A 214 6.82 -5.71 11.93
C TRP A 214 6.45 -6.90 11.04
N THR A 215 6.12 -8.02 11.66
CA THR A 215 5.67 -9.23 10.94
C THR A 215 4.34 -9.67 11.51
N SER A 216 3.34 -9.85 10.64
CA SER A 216 2.00 -10.29 11.03
C SER A 216 1.94 -11.80 11.25
N GLU A 217 0.93 -12.23 11.98
CA GLU A 217 0.37 -13.58 11.83
C GLU A 217 -0.23 -13.74 10.42
N ARG A 218 -0.52 -14.99 10.05
CA ARG A 218 -1.23 -15.27 8.80
C ARG A 218 -2.66 -14.78 8.91
N THR A 219 -3.11 -14.05 7.87
CA THR A 219 -4.48 -13.54 7.78
C THR A 219 -5.03 -13.74 6.37
N ALA A 220 -6.35 -13.88 6.27
CA ALA A 220 -7.05 -14.00 5.01
C ALA A 220 -7.53 -12.64 4.51
N ARG A 221 -7.57 -12.48 3.18
CA ARG A 221 -8.07 -11.27 2.52
C ARG A 221 -8.79 -11.60 1.22
N PRO A 222 -9.76 -10.75 0.79
CA PRO A 222 -10.39 -10.86 -0.52
C PRO A 222 -9.35 -10.62 -1.62
N LEU A 223 -9.65 -11.13 -2.82
CA LEU A 223 -8.80 -10.92 -3.99
C LEU A 223 -8.74 -9.44 -4.33
N PRO A 224 -7.55 -8.88 -4.55
CA PRO A 224 -7.44 -7.52 -5.03
C PRO A 224 -7.87 -7.43 -6.50
N ARG A 225 -8.26 -6.24 -6.94
CA ARG A 225 -8.68 -5.98 -8.33
C ARG A 225 -7.63 -6.44 -9.36
N ARG A 226 -6.33 -6.35 -9.05
CA ARG A 226 -5.25 -6.86 -9.91
C ARG A 226 -5.32 -8.37 -10.16
N GLU A 227 -6.00 -9.12 -9.30
CA GLU A 227 -6.19 -10.58 -9.43
C GLU A 227 -7.52 -10.92 -10.10
N THR A 228 -8.63 -10.32 -9.67
CA THR A 228 -9.97 -10.61 -10.21
C THR A 228 -10.08 -10.35 -11.71
N THR A 229 -9.20 -9.55 -12.29
CA THR A 229 -9.15 -9.28 -13.74
C THR A 229 -8.42 -10.35 -14.55
N VAL A 230 -7.71 -11.29 -13.91
CA VAL A 230 -6.86 -12.28 -14.61
C VAL A 230 -7.03 -13.70 -14.10
N ARG A 231 -7.63 -13.92 -12.92
CA ARG A 231 -7.84 -15.22 -12.29
C ARG A 231 -9.21 -15.31 -11.62
N ASP A 232 -9.84 -16.46 -11.76
CA ASP A 232 -11.12 -16.84 -11.13
C ASP A 232 -11.05 -18.22 -10.45
N ASP A 233 -9.87 -18.81 -10.41
CA ASP A 233 -9.60 -20.20 -9.99
C ASP A 233 -9.25 -20.33 -8.49
N TYR A 234 -9.33 -19.24 -7.72
CA TYR A 234 -9.19 -19.23 -6.26
C TYR A 234 -10.00 -18.07 -5.65
N GLN A 235 -10.25 -18.09 -4.31
CA GLN A 235 -11.20 -17.18 -3.68
C GLN A 235 -10.60 -16.35 -2.54
N ILE A 236 -9.49 -16.79 -1.95
CA ILE A 236 -8.87 -16.13 -0.80
C ILE A 236 -7.36 -16.01 -1.02
N LEU A 237 -6.79 -14.87 -0.64
CA LEU A 237 -5.36 -14.77 -0.35
C LEU A 237 -5.15 -14.94 1.14
N GLU A 238 -4.43 -15.99 1.54
CA GLU A 238 -3.90 -16.13 2.90
C GLU A 238 -2.46 -15.64 2.92
N GLY A 239 -2.15 -14.65 3.76
CA GLY A 239 -0.83 -14.07 3.70
C GLY A 239 -0.25 -13.66 5.04
N VAL A 240 1.08 -13.56 5.05
CA VAL A 240 1.86 -12.90 6.07
C VAL A 240 2.35 -11.57 5.49
N ASN A 241 2.24 -10.51 6.27
CA ASN A 241 2.72 -9.18 5.90
C ASN A 241 3.93 -8.82 6.75
N ARG A 242 4.90 -8.18 6.12
CA ARG A 242 6.04 -7.60 6.81
C ARG A 242 6.20 -6.14 6.40
N HIS A 243 6.32 -5.25 7.38
CA HIS A 243 6.68 -3.85 7.16
C HIS A 243 8.09 -3.62 7.67
N THR A 244 9.02 -3.31 6.78
CA THR A 244 10.41 -3.07 7.11
C THR A 244 10.72 -1.60 6.96
N LEU A 245 10.97 -0.91 8.07
CA LEU A 245 11.41 0.49 8.10
C LEU A 245 12.90 0.55 7.81
N THR A 246 13.29 1.39 6.85
CA THR A 246 14.66 1.64 6.42
C THR A 246 15.03 3.12 6.64
N PRO A 247 16.33 3.51 6.55
CA PRO A 247 16.73 4.90 6.73
C PRO A 247 16.02 5.91 5.81
N THR A 248 15.70 5.51 4.58
CA THR A 248 15.15 6.39 3.54
C THR A 248 13.73 6.03 3.11
N GLY A 249 13.02 5.23 3.89
CA GLY A 249 11.67 4.83 3.59
C GLY A 249 11.25 3.54 4.28
N TRP A 250 10.37 2.77 3.65
CA TRP A 250 9.94 1.47 4.16
C TRP A 250 9.48 0.56 3.04
N VAL A 251 9.42 -0.74 3.34
CA VAL A 251 8.98 -1.77 2.40
C VAL A 251 7.89 -2.60 3.06
N GLN A 252 6.81 -2.85 2.33
CA GLN A 252 5.86 -3.90 2.67
C GLN A 252 6.15 -5.13 1.81
N GLU A 253 6.34 -6.26 2.45
CA GLU A 253 6.48 -7.56 1.83
C GLU A 253 5.21 -8.37 2.15
N GLU A 254 4.71 -9.11 1.16
CA GLU A 254 3.58 -10.00 1.30
C GLU A 254 3.98 -11.40 0.81
N GLU A 255 3.80 -12.41 1.65
CA GLU A 255 3.84 -13.81 1.23
C GLU A 255 2.43 -14.36 1.23
N ASN A 256 1.84 -14.50 0.05
CA ASN A 256 0.45 -14.88 -0.15
C ASN A 256 0.33 -16.29 -0.69
N LEU A 257 -0.58 -17.09 -0.12
CA LEU A 257 -1.07 -18.35 -0.65
C LEU A 257 -2.44 -18.15 -1.28
N LYS A 258 -2.64 -18.65 -2.48
CA LYS A 258 -3.90 -18.59 -3.23
C LYS A 258 -4.76 -19.79 -2.84
N LEU A 259 -5.77 -19.56 -1.98
CA LEU A 259 -6.61 -20.59 -1.41
C LEU A 259 -7.88 -20.80 -2.24
N VAL A 260 -8.12 -22.03 -2.63
CA VAL A 260 -9.31 -22.49 -3.35
C VAL A 260 -10.35 -22.97 -2.36
N LEU A 261 -11.57 -22.49 -2.49
CA LEU A 261 -12.71 -22.92 -1.70
C LEU A 261 -13.63 -23.84 -2.50
N ASP A 262 -14.21 -24.82 -1.82
CA ASP A 262 -15.28 -25.65 -2.36
C ASP A 262 -16.63 -24.92 -2.41
N ALA A 263 -17.67 -25.60 -2.90
CA ALA A 263 -19.03 -25.05 -2.99
C ALA A 263 -19.64 -24.70 -1.61
N GLN A 264 -19.12 -25.28 -0.52
CA GLN A 264 -19.53 -25.03 0.85
C GLN A 264 -18.74 -23.88 1.50
N GLY A 265 -17.67 -23.40 0.83
CA GLY A 265 -16.80 -22.33 1.32
C GLY A 265 -15.73 -22.84 2.28
N GLN A 266 -15.45 -24.14 2.24
CA GLN A 266 -14.35 -24.75 2.95
C GLN A 266 -13.13 -24.88 2.01
N PRO A 267 -11.90 -24.96 2.51
CA PRO A 267 -10.76 -25.29 1.69
C PRO A 267 -11.00 -26.56 0.87
N ALA A 268 -10.65 -26.54 -0.43
CA ALA A 268 -10.80 -27.70 -1.32
C ALA A 268 -10.05 -28.91 -0.77
N ALA A 269 -10.69 -30.08 -0.81
CA ALA A 269 -10.22 -31.28 -0.08
C ALA A 269 -8.85 -31.78 -0.55
N ASP A 270 -8.61 -31.82 -1.87
CA ASP A 270 -7.40 -32.45 -2.42
C ASP A 270 -6.24 -31.48 -2.63
N MET A 271 -6.51 -30.27 -3.13
CA MET A 271 -5.50 -29.25 -3.46
C MET A 271 -6.02 -27.86 -3.07
N PRO A 272 -6.03 -27.54 -1.78
CA PRO A 272 -6.59 -26.25 -1.31
C PRO A 272 -5.78 -25.04 -1.75
N TYR A 273 -4.49 -25.20 -2.02
CA TYR A 273 -3.65 -24.06 -2.45
C TYR A 273 -3.22 -24.21 -3.91
N LEU A 274 -3.50 -23.17 -4.69
CA LEU A 274 -3.17 -23.10 -6.10
C LEU A 274 -1.70 -22.70 -6.32
N ALA A 275 -1.25 -21.67 -5.64
CA ALA A 275 0.08 -21.09 -5.83
C ALA A 275 0.51 -20.21 -4.64
N ARG A 276 1.80 -19.85 -4.64
CA ARG A 276 2.35 -18.82 -3.79
C ARG A 276 2.72 -17.58 -4.63
N GLU A 277 2.31 -16.43 -4.13
CA GLU A 277 2.66 -15.11 -4.66
C GLU A 277 3.53 -14.35 -3.66
N LEU A 278 4.55 -13.67 -4.16
CA LEU A 278 5.28 -12.64 -3.40
C LEU A 278 4.86 -11.26 -3.87
N GLY A 279 4.58 -10.39 -2.91
CA GLY A 279 4.32 -8.98 -3.14
C GLY A 279 5.38 -8.12 -2.47
N VAL A 280 5.80 -7.04 -3.15
CA VAL A 280 6.68 -6.03 -2.57
C VAL A 280 6.17 -4.66 -2.94
N ALA A 281 5.83 -3.87 -1.92
CA ALA A 281 5.54 -2.46 -2.08
C ALA A 281 6.67 -1.65 -1.44
N ARG A 282 7.34 -0.80 -2.25
CA ARG A 282 8.42 0.07 -1.76
C ARG A 282 7.92 1.48 -1.63
N TYR A 283 8.29 2.10 -0.54
CA TYR A 283 8.02 3.49 -0.20
C TYR A 283 9.35 4.20 0.00
N GLU A 284 9.78 4.96 -1.00
CA GLU A 284 11.05 5.67 -1.02
C GLU A 284 10.77 7.16 -0.80
N HIS A 285 11.33 7.76 0.25
CA HIS A 285 11.11 9.16 0.58
C HIS A 285 11.47 10.09 -0.57
N LEU A 286 10.58 11.03 -0.85
CA LEU A 286 10.78 12.10 -1.81
C LEU A 286 11.28 13.38 -1.13
N VAL A 287 12.17 14.08 -1.81
CA VAL A 287 12.57 15.45 -1.49
C VAL A 287 12.07 16.38 -2.59
N ASP A 288 11.65 17.59 -2.22
CA ASP A 288 11.22 18.66 -3.15
C ASP A 288 10.03 18.29 -4.05
N PHE A 289 9.14 17.40 -3.58
CA PHE A 289 7.92 17.04 -4.30
C PHE A 289 6.70 17.78 -3.75
N ASP A 290 5.89 18.35 -4.62
CA ASP A 290 4.70 19.12 -4.24
C ASP A 290 3.48 18.22 -3.97
N PHE A 291 3.18 17.99 -2.70
CA PHE A 291 1.98 17.28 -2.23
C PHE A 291 0.81 18.20 -1.87
N SER A 292 0.92 19.51 -2.09
CA SER A 292 -0.08 20.50 -1.67
C SER A 292 -1.50 20.24 -2.21
N ALA A 293 -1.61 19.58 -3.35
CA ALA A 293 -2.91 19.16 -3.88
C ALA A 293 -3.58 18.09 -3.01
N GLY A 294 -2.80 17.15 -2.47
CA GLY A 294 -3.26 16.17 -1.49
C GLY A 294 -3.71 16.83 -0.18
N ASP A 295 -2.94 17.82 0.30
CA ASP A 295 -3.29 18.58 1.50
C ASP A 295 -4.64 19.28 1.32
N ARG A 296 -4.88 19.94 0.18
CA ARG A 296 -6.16 20.59 -0.13
C ARG A 296 -7.31 19.61 -0.21
N TYR A 297 -7.12 18.49 -0.90
CA TYR A 297 -8.12 17.42 -0.98
C TYR A 297 -8.50 16.93 0.42
N TRP A 298 -7.51 16.60 1.25
CA TRP A 298 -7.74 16.09 2.59
C TRP A 298 -8.38 17.14 3.50
N GLN A 299 -7.98 18.39 3.40
CA GLN A 299 -8.61 19.48 4.15
C GLN A 299 -10.10 19.62 3.83
N ARG A 300 -10.51 19.44 2.57
CA ARG A 300 -11.89 19.59 2.12
C ARG A 300 -12.74 18.35 2.38
N SER A 301 -12.20 17.17 2.11
CA SER A 301 -12.94 15.90 2.16
C SER A 301 -12.76 15.11 3.47
N GLY A 302 -11.74 15.42 4.28
CA GLY A 302 -11.38 14.64 5.48
C GLY A 302 -12.51 14.56 6.53
N GLY A 303 -13.39 15.57 6.62
CA GLY A 303 -14.60 15.54 7.44
C GLY A 303 -15.58 14.45 7.00
N PHE A 304 -15.83 14.36 5.69
CA PHE A 304 -16.67 13.32 5.11
C PHE A 304 -16.09 11.92 5.32
N TRP A 305 -14.79 11.74 5.05
CA TRP A 305 -14.13 10.46 5.26
C TRP A 305 -14.10 10.02 6.73
N ARG A 306 -14.05 10.97 7.67
CA ARG A 306 -14.25 10.67 9.09
C ARG A 306 -15.63 10.08 9.36
N ASP A 307 -16.68 10.63 8.73
CA ASP A 307 -18.05 10.13 8.92
C ASP A 307 -18.27 8.77 8.25
N VAL A 308 -17.61 8.51 7.10
CA VAL A 308 -17.57 7.16 6.48
C VAL A 308 -16.93 6.16 7.45
N ARG A 309 -15.79 6.51 8.06
CA ARG A 309 -15.14 5.65 9.08
C ARG A 309 -16.04 5.40 10.29
N ALA A 310 -16.70 6.43 10.80
CA ALA A 310 -17.62 6.28 11.92
C ALA A 310 -18.79 5.33 11.61
N ALA A 311 -19.24 5.29 10.34
CA ALA A 311 -20.24 4.31 9.91
C ALA A 311 -19.68 2.87 9.92
N TRP A 312 -18.43 2.65 9.51
CA TRP A 312 -17.75 1.36 9.64
C TRP A 312 -17.51 0.98 11.10
N ASP A 313 -17.04 1.91 11.95
CA ASP A 313 -16.86 1.67 13.40
C ASP A 313 -18.16 1.17 14.04
N LYS A 314 -19.31 1.72 13.60
CA LYS A 314 -20.63 1.25 14.07
C LYS A 314 -20.93 -0.18 13.60
N VAL A 315 -20.59 -0.55 12.35
CA VAL A 315 -20.75 -1.93 11.85
C VAL A 315 -19.95 -2.90 12.71
N TYR A 316 -18.68 -2.57 13.01
CA TYR A 316 -17.82 -3.40 13.84
C TYR A 316 -18.33 -3.51 15.30
N ALA A 317 -18.87 -2.44 15.87
CA ALA A 317 -19.38 -2.46 17.23
C ALA A 317 -20.70 -3.24 17.40
N GLU A 318 -21.51 -3.32 16.33
CA GLU A 318 -22.85 -3.89 16.39
C GLU A 318 -22.94 -5.31 15.84
N ARG A 319 -21.91 -5.80 15.12
CA ARG A 319 -21.98 -7.06 14.37
C ARG A 319 -20.72 -7.92 14.59
N ASP A 320 -20.91 -9.09 15.16
CA ASP A 320 -19.86 -10.11 15.24
C ASP A 320 -19.54 -10.73 13.85
N THR A 321 -20.48 -10.67 12.93
CA THR A 321 -20.32 -11.13 11.54
C THR A 321 -21.10 -10.21 10.61
N PHE A 322 -20.48 -9.84 9.50
CA PHE A 322 -21.16 -9.09 8.44
C PHE A 322 -20.68 -9.53 7.07
N GLU A 323 -21.54 -9.32 6.08
CA GLU A 323 -21.21 -9.48 4.67
C GLU A 323 -21.13 -8.12 4.00
N TYR A 324 -20.06 -7.89 3.26
CA TYR A 324 -19.82 -6.69 2.50
C TYR A 324 -19.65 -7.04 1.02
N LEU A 325 -20.49 -6.45 0.18
CA LEU A 325 -20.45 -6.60 -1.27
C LEU A 325 -19.69 -5.41 -1.88
N GLU A 326 -18.54 -5.65 -2.48
CA GLU A 326 -17.77 -4.61 -3.19
C GLU A 326 -18.62 -3.99 -4.31
N GLU A 327 -19.39 -4.82 -5.03
CA GLU A 327 -20.36 -4.40 -6.03
C GLU A 327 -21.78 -4.90 -5.68
N ALA A 328 -22.76 -4.01 -5.74
CA ALA A 328 -24.17 -4.34 -5.53
C ALA A 328 -25.08 -3.59 -6.51
N GLY A 329 -25.87 -4.36 -7.28
CA GLY A 329 -26.79 -3.79 -8.26
C GLY A 329 -26.07 -3.03 -9.40
N GLY A 330 -24.89 -3.50 -9.81
CA GLY A 330 -24.10 -2.88 -10.89
C GLY A 330 -23.37 -1.61 -10.49
N GLN A 331 -23.25 -1.33 -9.19
CA GLN A 331 -22.52 -0.17 -8.68
C GLN A 331 -21.51 -0.62 -7.61
N GLU A 332 -20.27 -0.21 -7.75
CA GLU A 332 -19.23 -0.42 -6.74
C GLU A 332 -19.44 0.55 -5.57
N MET A 333 -19.13 0.10 -4.35
CA MET A 333 -19.38 0.88 -3.11
C MET A 333 -18.63 2.22 -3.11
N PHE A 334 -17.42 2.25 -3.64
CA PHE A 334 -16.60 3.46 -3.63
C PHE A 334 -17.18 4.59 -4.51
N VAL A 335 -17.97 4.28 -5.56
CA VAL A 335 -18.43 5.28 -6.55
C VAL A 335 -19.20 6.44 -5.90
N PRO A 336 -20.33 6.22 -5.18
CA PRO A 336 -21.08 7.33 -4.58
C PRO A 336 -20.28 8.08 -3.51
N LEU A 337 -19.36 7.40 -2.81
CA LEU A 337 -18.50 8.02 -1.79
C LEU A 337 -17.48 8.96 -2.43
N PHE A 338 -16.83 8.52 -3.52
CA PHE A 338 -15.89 9.38 -4.26
C PHE A 338 -16.59 10.53 -4.97
N GLU A 339 -17.75 10.30 -5.58
CA GLU A 339 -18.54 11.37 -6.20
C GLU A 339 -18.86 12.49 -5.20
N TYR A 340 -19.18 12.15 -3.95
CA TYR A 340 -19.40 13.16 -2.91
C TYR A 340 -18.10 13.85 -2.49
N ALA A 341 -17.02 13.10 -2.28
CA ALA A 341 -15.72 13.65 -1.94
C ALA A 341 -15.16 14.58 -3.03
N ASP A 342 -15.37 14.24 -4.30
CA ASP A 342 -14.94 15.05 -5.45
C ASP A 342 -15.71 16.38 -5.53
N ARG A 343 -17.01 16.40 -5.18
CA ARG A 343 -17.75 17.66 -5.07
C ARG A 343 -17.16 18.57 -4.00
N LEU A 344 -16.80 18.02 -2.86
CA LEU A 344 -16.13 18.78 -1.80
C LEU A 344 -14.77 19.32 -2.26
N ASP A 345 -13.97 18.50 -2.97
CA ASP A 345 -12.69 18.96 -3.50
C ASP A 345 -12.86 20.06 -4.54
N ASN A 346 -13.94 20.02 -5.32
CA ASN A 346 -14.31 21.06 -6.29
C ASN A 346 -14.94 22.31 -5.64
N GLY A 347 -15.01 22.38 -4.30
CA GLY A 347 -15.37 23.57 -3.55
C GLY A 347 -16.82 23.61 -3.05
N GLU A 348 -17.59 22.52 -3.16
CA GLU A 348 -18.88 22.40 -2.48
C GLU A 348 -18.65 22.42 -0.95
N ALA A 349 -19.49 23.11 -0.23
CA ALA A 349 -19.42 23.14 1.22
C ALA A 349 -19.88 21.78 1.80
N TYR A 350 -19.17 21.30 2.84
CA TYR A 350 -19.57 20.09 3.54
C TYR A 350 -20.95 20.26 4.20
N ASP A 351 -21.90 19.39 3.84
CA ASP A 351 -23.22 19.27 4.45
C ASP A 351 -23.34 17.92 5.13
N ALA A 352 -23.44 17.94 6.47
CA ALA A 352 -23.50 16.70 7.28
C ALA A 352 -24.76 15.85 7.00
N ALA A 353 -25.89 16.48 6.65
CA ALA A 353 -27.14 15.74 6.36
C ALA A 353 -27.04 15.05 5.00
N ALA A 354 -26.53 15.75 3.97
CA ALA A 354 -26.27 15.16 2.66
C ALA A 354 -25.23 14.04 2.73
N ALA A 355 -24.14 14.25 3.48
CA ALA A 355 -23.12 13.23 3.73
C ALA A 355 -23.70 11.98 4.39
N ALA A 356 -24.47 12.15 5.46
CA ALA A 356 -25.13 11.04 6.17
C ALA A 356 -26.08 10.25 5.26
N GLU A 357 -26.79 10.92 4.36
CA GLU A 357 -27.69 10.25 3.38
C GLU A 357 -26.91 9.43 2.37
N VAL A 358 -25.83 9.98 1.79
CA VAL A 358 -24.95 9.24 0.87
C VAL A 358 -24.37 8.00 1.55
N ILE A 359 -23.82 8.17 2.77
CA ILE A 359 -23.24 7.04 3.53
C ILE A 359 -24.33 5.99 3.83
N ARG A 360 -25.48 6.41 4.38
CA ARG A 360 -26.56 5.51 4.75
C ARG A 360 -27.08 4.70 3.55
N SER A 361 -27.33 5.36 2.42
CA SER A 361 -27.85 4.69 1.21
C SER A 361 -26.83 3.74 0.61
N THR A 362 -25.54 4.11 0.63
CA THR A 362 -24.43 3.25 0.16
C THR A 362 -24.31 2.01 1.04
N PHE A 363 -24.24 2.18 2.35
CA PHE A 363 -24.13 1.06 3.30
C PHE A 363 -25.34 0.13 3.23
N ALA A 364 -26.57 0.68 3.14
CA ALA A 364 -27.78 -0.14 3.01
C ALA A 364 -27.80 -1.00 1.74
N ARG A 365 -27.12 -0.59 0.69
CA ARG A 365 -27.01 -1.35 -0.58
C ARG A 365 -25.98 -2.47 -0.49
N HIS A 366 -24.84 -2.22 0.16
CA HIS A 366 -23.66 -3.08 0.10
C HIS A 366 -23.46 -3.97 1.34
N LEU A 367 -24.09 -3.67 2.49
CA LEU A 367 -23.97 -4.46 3.71
C LEU A 367 -25.17 -5.41 3.87
N ARG A 368 -24.87 -6.62 4.38
CA ARG A 368 -25.85 -7.65 4.74
C ARG A 368 -25.69 -8.07 6.19
#